data_12a6e274536a6208748ad451e6e881b5
#
_entry.id   12a6e274536a6208748ad451e6e881b5
#
_cell.length_a   1.000
_cell.length_b   1.000
_cell.length_c   1.000
_cell.angle_alpha   90.00
_cell.angle_beta   90.00
_cell.angle_gamma   90.00
#
_symmetry.space_group_name_H-M   'P 1'
#
loop_
_entity.id
_entity.type
_entity.pdbx_description
1 polymer ?
#
loop_
_entity_poly.entity_id
_entity_poly.type
_entity_poly.pdbx_seq_one_letter_code
_entity_poly.pdbx_strand_id
1 'polypeptide(L)'
;MKKLEGFTVIELLIAAAIGLISLGVLYGFYQAELKTYQFNKKRMEVIDELWLTMDKIEKEVREGKEFKSYTEFPLSIPPDSLVFATNDTATIAFFTSGDTALYRMVSTSLSAQTIAVGVAISAVTFPSGSCQISLTKNWTYRGMNKEESISSQIHLRNWGR
;
A
#
# COMPACT_ATOMS: atom_id res chain seq x y z
N MET A 1 -14.35 -69.24 17.52
CA MET A 1 -14.93 -68.28 16.53
C MET A 1 -15.44 -67.08 17.33
N LYS A 2 -14.83 -65.89 17.19
CA LYS A 2 -15.36 -64.65 17.77
C LYS A 2 -16.60 -64.25 16.97
N LYS A 3 -17.76 -64.14 17.64
CA LYS A 3 -18.97 -63.52 17.04
C LYS A 3 -18.62 -62.06 16.68
N LEU A 4 -18.70 -61.73 15.43
CA LEU A 4 -18.69 -60.35 14.98
C LEU A 4 -20.07 -59.77 15.37
N GLU A 5 -20.09 -58.96 16.43
CA GLU A 5 -21.27 -58.20 16.81
C GLU A 5 -21.45 -57.08 15.74
N GLY A 6 -22.55 -57.06 15.03
CA GLY A 6 -22.86 -56.07 14.05
C GLY A 6 -23.28 -54.76 14.73
N PHE A 7 -23.03 -53.62 14.09
CA PHE A 7 -23.48 -52.32 14.56
C PHE A 7 -25.02 -52.26 14.63
N THR A 8 -25.51 -51.65 15.69
CA THR A 8 -26.97 -51.40 15.84
C THR A 8 -27.35 -50.19 14.96
N VAL A 9 -28.58 -50.15 14.50
CA VAL A 9 -29.09 -49.02 13.71
C VAL A 9 -28.99 -47.70 14.45
N ILE A 10 -29.10 -47.72 15.78
CA ILE A 10 -29.02 -46.51 16.61
C ILE A 10 -27.56 -45.98 16.68
N GLU A 11 -26.55 -46.84 16.72
CA GLU A 11 -25.16 -46.45 16.69
C GLU A 11 -24.80 -45.79 15.35
N LEU A 12 -25.34 -46.30 14.25
CA LEU A 12 -25.14 -45.73 12.93
C LEU A 12 -25.79 -44.34 12.80
N LEU A 13 -26.97 -44.15 13.36
CA LEU A 13 -27.65 -42.86 13.39
C LEU A 13 -26.88 -41.82 14.23
N ILE A 14 -26.39 -42.24 15.40
CA ILE A 14 -25.59 -41.36 16.25
C ILE A 14 -24.29 -40.98 15.56
N ALA A 15 -23.57 -41.92 14.95
CA ALA A 15 -22.32 -41.66 14.21
C ALA A 15 -22.57 -40.71 13.03
N ALA A 16 -23.67 -40.87 12.28
CA ALA A 16 -24.06 -40.01 11.19
C ALA A 16 -24.35 -38.57 11.68
N ALA A 17 -25.07 -38.42 12.80
CA ALA A 17 -25.38 -37.12 13.38
C ALA A 17 -24.11 -36.38 13.83
N ILE A 18 -23.19 -37.07 14.51
CA ILE A 18 -21.89 -36.50 14.92
C ILE A 18 -21.05 -36.10 13.68
N GLY A 19 -21.04 -36.95 12.65
CA GLY A 19 -20.36 -36.67 11.39
C GLY A 19 -20.90 -35.41 10.71
N LEU A 20 -22.20 -35.24 10.63
CA LEU A 20 -22.83 -34.03 10.04
C LEU A 20 -22.52 -32.76 10.82
N ILE A 21 -22.56 -32.81 12.16
CA ILE A 21 -22.17 -31.67 13.01
C ILE A 21 -20.69 -31.33 12.77
N SER A 22 -19.79 -32.30 12.75
CA SER A 22 -18.36 -32.10 12.52
C SER A 22 -18.08 -31.47 11.14
N LEU A 23 -18.76 -31.95 10.09
CA LEU A 23 -18.67 -31.37 8.75
C LEU A 23 -19.17 -29.91 8.70
N GLY A 24 -20.28 -29.62 9.42
CA GLY A 24 -20.78 -28.24 9.52
C GLY A 24 -19.77 -27.28 10.14
N VAL A 25 -19.11 -27.70 11.23
CA VAL A 25 -18.07 -26.93 11.89
C VAL A 25 -16.87 -26.71 10.95
N LEU A 26 -16.37 -27.77 10.30
CA LEU A 26 -15.26 -27.67 9.35
C LEU A 26 -15.57 -26.74 8.17
N TYR A 27 -16.79 -26.83 7.65
CA TYR A 27 -17.24 -25.92 6.58
C TYR A 27 -17.26 -24.46 7.06
N GLY A 28 -17.70 -24.20 8.29
CA GLY A 28 -17.66 -22.86 8.87
C GLY A 28 -16.25 -22.29 8.97
N PHE A 29 -15.29 -23.07 9.44
CA PHE A 29 -13.86 -22.69 9.47
C PHE A 29 -13.32 -22.41 8.08
N TYR A 30 -13.58 -23.30 7.13
CA TYR A 30 -13.14 -23.11 5.74
C TYR A 30 -13.65 -21.78 5.14
N GLN A 31 -14.92 -21.44 5.36
CA GLN A 31 -15.49 -20.18 4.91
C GLN A 31 -14.84 -18.95 5.58
N ALA A 32 -14.50 -19.05 6.87
CA ALA A 32 -13.83 -17.99 7.60
C ALA A 32 -12.40 -17.77 7.05
N GLU A 33 -11.66 -18.85 6.81
CA GLU A 33 -10.32 -18.79 6.24
C GLU A 33 -10.30 -18.20 4.83
N LEU A 34 -11.24 -18.59 3.97
CA LEU A 34 -11.36 -18.01 2.63
C LEU A 34 -11.59 -16.49 2.67
N LYS A 35 -12.40 -16.00 3.59
CA LYS A 35 -12.63 -14.57 3.77
C LYS A 35 -11.38 -13.84 4.20
N THR A 36 -10.65 -14.42 5.16
CA THR A 36 -9.37 -13.87 5.66
C THR A 36 -8.31 -13.88 4.56
N TYR A 37 -8.20 -14.96 3.81
CA TYR A 37 -7.28 -15.06 2.68
C TYR A 37 -7.54 -13.97 1.61
N GLN A 38 -8.81 -13.79 1.20
CA GLN A 38 -9.17 -12.76 0.23
C GLN A 38 -8.86 -11.34 0.73
N PHE A 39 -9.10 -11.08 2.01
CA PHE A 39 -8.76 -9.82 2.64
C PHE A 39 -7.25 -9.58 2.61
N ASN A 40 -6.47 -10.54 3.09
CA ASN A 40 -5.01 -10.44 3.13
C ASN A 40 -4.41 -10.31 1.73
N LYS A 41 -4.92 -11.05 0.74
CA LYS A 41 -4.48 -10.95 -0.64
C LYS A 41 -4.66 -9.53 -1.17
N LYS A 42 -5.84 -8.95 -0.99
CA LYS A 42 -6.11 -7.58 -1.45
C LYS A 42 -5.28 -6.54 -0.72
N ARG A 43 -5.05 -6.74 0.58
CA ARG A 43 -4.17 -5.88 1.38
C ARG A 43 -2.74 -5.92 0.87
N MET A 44 -2.21 -7.10 0.56
CA MET A 44 -0.86 -7.25 0.00
C MET A 44 -0.73 -6.57 -1.35
N GLU A 45 -1.72 -6.70 -2.23
CA GLU A 45 -1.74 -5.99 -3.52
C GLU A 45 -1.62 -4.46 -3.35
N VAL A 46 -2.32 -3.89 -2.35
CA VAL A 46 -2.25 -2.46 -2.02
C VAL A 46 -0.87 -2.07 -1.49
N ILE A 47 -0.31 -2.88 -0.60
CA ILE A 47 1.02 -2.65 -0.02
C ILE A 47 2.10 -2.74 -1.11
N ASP A 48 2.03 -3.72 -1.99
CA ASP A 48 2.98 -3.88 -3.10
C ASP A 48 2.94 -2.67 -4.04
N GLU A 49 1.75 -2.15 -4.34
CA GLU A 49 1.61 -0.93 -5.16
C GLU A 49 2.21 0.31 -4.48
N LEU A 50 2.01 0.44 -3.15
CA LEU A 50 2.65 1.50 -2.37
C LEU A 50 4.17 1.39 -2.43
N TRP A 51 4.73 0.20 -2.24
CA TRP A 51 6.18 -0.04 -2.30
C TRP A 51 6.75 0.23 -3.70
N LEU A 52 6.09 -0.19 -4.77
CA LEU A 52 6.51 0.12 -6.13
C LEU A 52 6.50 1.62 -6.41
N THR A 53 5.52 2.33 -5.87
CA THR A 53 5.43 3.79 -6.00
C THR A 53 6.55 4.47 -5.21
N MET A 54 6.80 4.01 -3.98
CA MET A 54 7.89 4.51 -3.13
C MET A 54 9.25 4.32 -3.79
N ASP A 55 9.52 3.14 -4.33
CA ASP A 55 10.79 2.84 -5.02
C ASP A 55 11.05 3.78 -6.20
N LYS A 56 10.02 4.09 -6.99
CA LYS A 56 10.13 5.07 -8.08
C LYS A 56 10.51 6.47 -7.56
N ILE A 57 9.86 6.91 -6.49
CA ILE A 57 10.14 8.22 -5.89
C ILE A 57 11.56 8.23 -5.31
N GLU A 58 11.93 7.20 -4.53
CA GLU A 58 13.25 7.09 -3.92
C GLU A 58 14.37 7.15 -4.95
N LYS A 59 14.22 6.44 -6.06
CA LYS A 59 15.21 6.41 -7.14
C LYS A 59 15.46 7.80 -7.70
N GLU A 60 14.39 8.55 -8.01
CA GLU A 60 14.54 9.91 -8.54
C GLU A 60 15.07 10.89 -7.49
N VAL A 61 14.58 10.80 -6.25
CA VAL A 61 15.04 11.68 -5.15
C VAL A 61 16.52 11.48 -4.85
N ARG A 62 17.02 10.24 -4.86
CA ARG A 62 18.44 9.95 -4.62
C ARG A 62 19.39 10.58 -5.66
N GLU A 63 18.90 10.82 -6.87
CA GLU A 63 19.61 11.52 -7.94
C GLU A 63 19.58 13.05 -7.77
N GLY A 64 18.73 13.56 -6.89
CA GLY A 64 18.64 14.98 -6.56
C GLY A 64 19.86 15.53 -5.84
N LYS A 65 20.06 16.84 -5.95
CA LYS A 65 21.14 17.58 -5.25
C LYS A 65 20.66 18.20 -3.95
N GLU A 66 19.48 18.77 -3.96
CA GLU A 66 18.96 19.62 -2.89
C GLU A 66 17.46 19.53 -2.80
N PHE A 67 16.94 19.47 -1.57
CA PHE A 67 15.51 19.63 -1.31
C PHE A 67 15.15 21.11 -1.37
N LYS A 68 14.02 21.42 -1.99
CA LYS A 68 13.49 22.77 -2.12
C LYS A 68 12.13 22.90 -1.46
N SER A 69 11.78 24.15 -1.10
CA SER A 69 10.42 24.45 -0.65
C SER A 69 9.44 24.31 -1.81
N TYR A 70 8.21 23.86 -1.51
CA TYR A 70 7.14 23.81 -2.51
C TYR A 70 6.81 25.20 -3.09
N THR A 71 7.12 26.28 -2.35
CA THR A 71 6.94 27.66 -2.80
C THR A 71 7.95 28.09 -3.87
N GLU A 72 9.05 27.37 -4.03
CA GLU A 72 10.08 27.64 -5.06
C GLU A 72 9.75 26.97 -6.40
N PHE A 73 8.70 26.15 -6.45
CA PHE A 73 8.25 25.55 -7.70
C PHE A 73 7.46 26.58 -8.56
N PRO A 74 7.67 26.62 -9.90
CA PRO A 74 7.06 27.63 -10.77
C PRO A 74 5.54 27.68 -10.79
N LEU A 75 4.89 26.59 -10.39
CA LEU A 75 3.44 26.48 -10.30
C LEU A 75 3.01 26.32 -8.85
N SER A 76 1.78 26.73 -8.55
CA SER A 76 1.17 26.48 -7.25
C SER A 76 0.89 24.98 -7.09
N ILE A 77 1.60 24.34 -6.15
CA ILE A 77 1.44 22.94 -5.77
C ILE A 77 1.05 22.84 -4.29
N PRO A 78 0.43 21.76 -3.83
CA PRO A 78 0.05 21.59 -2.43
C PRO A 78 1.26 21.66 -1.48
N PRO A 79 1.08 22.10 -0.22
CA PRO A 79 2.17 22.24 0.75
C PRO A 79 2.82 20.89 1.13
N ASP A 80 2.10 19.78 1.00
CA ASP A 80 2.59 18.44 1.27
C ASP A 80 3.33 17.82 0.06
N SER A 81 3.84 18.68 -0.83
CA SER A 81 4.59 18.26 -2.01
C SER A 81 6.06 18.03 -1.69
N LEU A 82 6.63 16.99 -2.27
CA LEU A 82 8.06 16.75 -2.25
C LEU A 82 8.72 17.46 -3.44
N VAL A 83 9.59 18.41 -3.18
CA VAL A 83 10.29 19.20 -4.22
C VAL A 83 11.79 19.07 -4.05
N PHE A 84 12.52 18.80 -5.14
CA PHE A 84 13.98 18.73 -5.14
C PHE A 84 14.56 19.16 -6.48
N ALA A 85 15.76 19.71 -6.44
CA ALA A 85 16.52 20.07 -7.62
C ALA A 85 17.34 18.87 -8.12
N THR A 86 17.40 18.71 -9.45
CA THR A 86 18.29 17.74 -10.11
C THR A 86 19.62 18.38 -10.50
N ASN A 87 20.57 17.57 -10.98
CA ASN A 87 21.88 18.03 -11.45
C ASN A 87 21.80 19.01 -12.62
N ASP A 88 20.73 18.97 -13.42
CA ASP A 88 20.59 19.70 -14.68
C ASP A 88 19.75 20.99 -14.54
N THR A 89 19.73 21.62 -13.38
CA THR A 89 18.95 22.83 -13.11
C THR A 89 17.44 22.66 -13.13
N ALA A 90 16.94 21.48 -13.42
CA ALA A 90 15.50 21.18 -13.34
C ALA A 90 15.08 20.90 -11.89
N THR A 91 13.91 21.36 -11.54
CA THR A 91 13.26 21.02 -10.26
C THR A 91 12.14 20.02 -10.53
N ILE A 92 12.12 18.95 -9.75
CA ILE A 92 11.06 17.93 -9.81
C ILE A 92 10.16 18.08 -8.59
N ALA A 93 8.88 17.99 -8.79
CA ALA A 93 7.87 17.98 -7.75
C ALA A 93 7.03 16.71 -7.83
N PHE A 94 6.85 16.06 -6.68
CA PHE A 94 5.83 15.03 -6.48
C PHE A 94 4.73 15.61 -5.59
N PHE A 95 3.49 15.51 -6.02
CA PHE A 95 2.36 16.05 -5.29
C PHE A 95 1.08 15.23 -5.53
N THR A 96 0.17 15.32 -4.60
CA THR A 96 -1.16 14.73 -4.71
C THR A 96 -2.17 15.81 -5.10
N SER A 97 -2.98 15.56 -6.10
CA SER A 97 -4.11 16.43 -6.43
C SER A 97 -5.41 15.72 -6.10
N GLY A 98 -6.09 16.23 -5.06
CA GLY A 98 -7.39 15.76 -4.61
C GLY A 98 -7.40 14.27 -4.30
N ASP A 99 -6.82 13.76 -3.27
CA ASP A 99 -6.85 12.39 -2.69
C ASP A 99 -6.89 11.19 -3.66
N THR A 100 -6.73 11.43 -4.96
CA THR A 100 -7.01 10.42 -5.99
C THR A 100 -5.84 10.00 -6.84
N ALA A 101 -4.81 10.84 -6.97
CA ALA A 101 -3.64 10.49 -7.77
C ALA A 101 -2.38 11.24 -7.35
N LEU A 102 -1.27 10.53 -7.44
CA LEU A 102 0.08 11.05 -7.26
C LEU A 102 0.65 11.48 -8.62
N TYR A 103 1.11 12.70 -8.69
CA TYR A 103 1.68 13.31 -9.88
C TYR A 103 3.16 13.62 -9.72
N ARG A 104 3.86 13.53 -10.83
CA ARG A 104 5.24 14.02 -11.00
C ARG A 104 5.22 15.16 -12.01
N MET A 105 5.88 16.24 -11.69
CA MET A 105 6.05 17.39 -12.59
C MET A 105 7.50 17.84 -12.61
N VAL A 106 7.96 18.29 -13.78
CA VAL A 106 9.30 18.83 -13.97
C VAL A 106 9.17 20.32 -14.33
N SER A 107 9.94 21.19 -13.68
CA SER A 107 9.86 22.65 -13.88
C SER A 107 10.08 23.12 -15.31
N THR A 108 10.82 22.35 -16.11
CA THR A 108 11.12 22.71 -17.51
C THR A 108 10.00 22.35 -18.47
N SER A 109 9.20 21.34 -18.19
CA SER A 109 8.12 20.89 -19.08
C SER A 109 6.74 21.37 -18.63
N LEU A 110 6.57 21.66 -17.33
CA LEU A 110 5.29 22.02 -16.68
C LEU A 110 4.15 21.02 -16.98
N SER A 111 4.51 19.81 -17.38
CA SER A 111 3.56 18.74 -17.67
C SER A 111 3.51 17.77 -16.50
N ALA A 112 2.34 17.58 -15.94
CA ALA A 112 2.11 16.61 -14.86
C ALA A 112 1.98 15.20 -15.43
N GLN A 113 2.77 14.29 -14.94
CA GLN A 113 2.69 12.86 -15.25
C GLN A 113 2.10 12.11 -14.05
N THR A 114 1.05 11.34 -14.27
CA THR A 114 0.49 10.47 -13.23
C THR A 114 1.44 9.31 -12.95
N ILE A 115 1.82 9.14 -11.68
CA ILE A 115 2.70 8.04 -11.21
C ILE A 115 1.86 6.88 -10.69
N ALA A 116 0.87 7.18 -9.88
CA ALA A 116 -0.02 6.20 -9.29
C ALA A 116 -1.42 6.80 -9.09
N VAL A 117 -2.43 5.94 -9.17
CA VAL A 117 -3.84 6.30 -8.93
C VAL A 117 -4.26 5.76 -7.57
N GLY A 118 -4.97 6.57 -6.80
CA GLY A 118 -5.43 6.21 -5.46
C GLY A 118 -4.33 6.20 -4.39
N VAL A 119 -3.12 6.67 -4.72
CA VAL A 119 -2.01 6.86 -3.78
C VAL A 119 -1.84 8.35 -3.52
N ALA A 120 -1.74 8.73 -2.26
CA ALA A 120 -1.51 10.10 -1.81
C ALA A 120 -0.23 10.20 -0.98
N ILE A 121 0.41 11.36 -1.05
CA ILE A 121 1.43 11.76 -0.07
C ILE A 121 0.69 12.22 1.17
N SER A 122 0.92 11.57 2.31
CA SER A 122 0.29 11.93 3.57
C SER A 122 1.16 12.80 4.46
N ALA A 123 2.47 12.73 4.30
CA ALA A 123 3.42 13.58 5.00
C ALA A 123 4.75 13.65 4.27
N VAL A 124 5.38 14.85 4.30
CA VAL A 124 6.77 15.07 3.89
C VAL A 124 7.45 15.87 4.99
N THR A 125 8.53 15.34 5.54
CA THR A 125 9.34 16.05 6.54
C THR A 125 10.81 16.00 6.16
N PHE A 126 11.56 17.02 6.53
CA PHE A 126 12.97 17.18 6.17
C PHE A 126 13.86 17.18 7.42
N PRO A 127 14.10 16.04 8.07
CA PRO A 127 15.11 15.95 9.11
C PRO A 127 16.49 16.09 8.49
N SER A 128 17.39 16.81 9.14
CA SER A 128 18.77 17.19 8.72
C SER A 128 19.38 16.32 7.59
N GLY A 129 19.35 16.83 6.35
CA GLY A 129 19.97 16.16 5.19
C GLY A 129 19.24 14.95 4.62
N SER A 130 18.06 14.65 5.12
CA SER A 130 17.20 13.57 4.60
C SER A 130 15.77 14.06 4.40
N CYS A 131 15.00 13.31 3.67
CA CYS A 131 13.56 13.49 3.53
C CYS A 131 12.86 12.24 4.04
N GLN A 132 11.88 12.41 4.90
CA GLN A 132 10.96 11.34 5.25
C GLN A 132 9.66 11.57 4.50
N ILE A 133 9.25 10.61 3.70
CA ILE A 133 8.00 10.63 2.94
C ILE A 133 7.09 9.51 3.40
N SER A 134 5.81 9.80 3.53
CA SER A 134 4.78 8.82 3.83
C SER A 134 3.76 8.80 2.71
N LEU A 135 3.47 7.61 2.19
CA LEU A 135 2.46 7.36 1.19
C LEU A 135 1.29 6.62 1.82
N THR A 136 0.07 6.99 1.45
CA THR A 136 -1.15 6.33 1.87
C THR A 136 -1.99 5.92 0.67
N LYS A 137 -2.72 4.82 0.83
CA LYS A 137 -3.72 4.37 -0.14
C LYS A 137 -4.99 3.94 0.56
N ASN A 138 -6.10 4.57 0.16
CA ASN A 138 -7.43 4.16 0.56
C ASN A 138 -7.94 3.04 -0.36
N TRP A 139 -8.51 2.00 0.22
CA TRP A 139 -9.09 0.89 -0.50
C TRP A 139 -10.35 0.37 0.19
N THR A 140 -11.20 -0.32 -0.55
CA THR A 140 -12.47 -0.80 -0.04
C THR A 140 -12.53 -2.32 -0.07
N TYR A 141 -12.95 -2.92 1.06
CA TYR A 141 -13.22 -4.34 1.16
C TYR A 141 -14.58 -4.57 1.78
N ARG A 142 -15.49 -5.21 1.04
CA ARG A 142 -16.87 -5.49 1.45
C ARG A 142 -17.62 -4.26 1.97
N GLY A 143 -17.47 -3.11 1.30
CA GLY A 143 -18.09 -1.85 1.69
C GLY A 143 -17.43 -1.13 2.87
N MET A 144 -16.38 -1.67 3.46
CA MET A 144 -15.59 -1.01 4.49
C MET A 144 -14.39 -0.32 3.87
N ASN A 145 -14.23 0.96 4.15
CA ASN A 145 -13.03 1.71 3.76
C ASN A 145 -11.88 1.32 4.70
N LYS A 146 -10.73 1.09 4.11
CA LYS A 146 -9.46 0.76 4.77
C LYS A 146 -8.39 1.68 4.23
N GLU A 147 -7.39 1.92 5.05
CA GLU A 147 -6.22 2.72 4.71
C GLU A 147 -4.97 1.92 5.01
N GLU A 148 -4.03 1.92 4.09
CA GLU A 148 -2.68 1.40 4.30
C GLU A 148 -1.69 2.53 4.05
N SER A 149 -0.64 2.57 4.86
CA SER A 149 0.41 3.57 4.75
C SER A 149 1.78 2.93 4.86
N ILE A 150 2.72 3.50 4.12
CA ILE A 150 4.15 3.20 4.25
C ILE A 150 4.93 4.49 4.38
N SER A 151 6.06 4.43 5.04
CA SER A 151 6.98 5.56 5.15
C SER A 151 8.40 5.13 4.85
N SER A 152 9.16 6.02 4.23
CA SER A 152 10.58 5.82 3.94
C SER A 152 11.36 7.08 4.25
N GLN A 153 12.61 6.90 4.69
CA GLN A 153 13.58 7.97 4.86
C GLN A 153 14.61 7.92 3.74
N ILE A 154 14.68 8.98 2.97
CA ILE A 154 15.52 9.06 1.77
C ILE A 154 16.63 10.07 2.00
N HIS A 155 17.87 9.68 1.71
CA HIS A 155 19.03 10.55 1.73
C HIS A 155 19.42 10.91 0.30
N LEU A 156 19.71 12.20 0.05
CA LEU A 156 20.25 12.62 -1.23
C LEU A 156 21.68 12.09 -1.39
N ARG A 157 21.99 11.54 -2.54
CA ARG A 157 23.31 10.97 -2.84
C ARG A 157 24.41 12.05 -2.90
N ASN A 158 24.04 13.26 -3.28
CA ASN A 158 24.96 14.37 -3.55
C ASN A 158 24.82 15.53 -2.54
N TRP A 159 24.26 15.26 -1.36
CA TRP A 159 24.10 16.29 -0.33
C TRP A 159 25.47 16.85 0.10
N GLY A 160 25.65 18.17 -0.05
CA GLY A 160 26.87 18.89 0.43
C GLY A 160 28.11 18.77 -0.45
N ARG A 161 28.00 18.38 -1.72
CA ARG A 161 29.08 18.44 -2.72
C ARG A 161 28.92 19.61 -3.68
#